data_bac942a1266b11042382c69cae989d15
#
_entry.id   bac942a1266b11042382c69cae989d15
#
_cell.length_a   1.000
_cell.length_b   1.000
_cell.length_c   1.000
_cell.angle_alpha   90.00
_cell.angle_beta   90.00
_cell.angle_gamma   90.00
#
_symmetry.space_group_name_H-M   'P 1'
#
loop_
_entity.id
_entity.type
_entity.pdbx_description
1 polymer ?
#
loop_
_entity_poly.entity_id
_entity_poly.type
_entity_poly.pdbx_seq_one_letter_code
_entity_poly.pdbx_strand_id
1 'polypeptide(L)'
;MDHFPPDYLDHFLAPIRDSPQAQTALMALLLLIVLDVVLGVSAAAKNHDLQSSEMRAGAWHKVGELGVVAIADIADGMLMGGLDIGFAAPVCTAVIVYLCINEVVSCLENSVKLNPELKDSPALNLLKESSEQRDAQAVADAIKASTGKKEA
;
A
#
# COMPACT_ATOMS: atom_id res chain seq x y z
N MET A 1 -20.56 34.27 0.67
CA MET A 1 -19.73 33.10 0.92
C MET A 1 -20.65 31.90 0.78
N ASP A 2 -20.75 31.39 -0.45
CA ASP A 2 -21.62 30.28 -0.76
C ASP A 2 -21.04 29.05 -0.04
N HIS A 3 -21.85 28.45 0.83
CA HIS A 3 -21.50 27.22 1.50
C HIS A 3 -21.21 26.16 0.44
N PHE A 4 -19.97 25.71 0.38
CA PHE A 4 -19.63 24.46 -0.32
C PHE A 4 -20.60 23.39 0.21
N PRO A 5 -21.45 22.80 -0.64
CA PRO A 5 -22.34 21.75 -0.18
C PRO A 5 -21.49 20.63 0.42
N PRO A 6 -21.88 20.09 1.59
CA PRO A 6 -21.11 19.03 2.26
C PRO A 6 -20.93 17.78 1.40
N ASP A 7 -21.75 17.62 0.37
CA ASP A 7 -21.76 16.45 -0.51
C ASP A 7 -20.52 16.32 -1.42
N TYR A 8 -19.77 17.41 -1.70
CA TYR A 8 -18.58 17.29 -2.55
C TYR A 8 -17.43 16.54 -1.89
N LEU A 9 -17.21 16.74 -0.58
CA LEU A 9 -16.19 15.99 0.14
C LEU A 9 -16.52 14.50 0.22
N ASP A 10 -17.80 14.17 0.26
CA ASP A 10 -18.27 12.78 0.27
C ASP A 10 -17.85 12.02 -1.00
N HIS A 11 -17.83 12.66 -2.16
CA HIS A 11 -17.41 12.03 -3.41
C HIS A 11 -15.92 11.65 -3.40
N PHE A 12 -15.06 12.48 -2.77
CA PHE A 12 -13.62 12.20 -2.71
C PHE A 12 -13.26 11.07 -1.74
N LEU A 13 -14.09 10.81 -0.75
CA LEU A 13 -13.89 9.74 0.24
C LEU A 13 -14.69 8.48 -0.09
N ALA A 14 -15.60 8.55 -1.06
CA ALA A 14 -16.47 7.44 -1.44
C ALA A 14 -15.72 6.18 -1.87
N PRO A 15 -14.60 6.24 -2.63
CA PRO A 15 -13.90 5.04 -3.11
C PRO A 15 -13.47 4.11 -1.98
N ILE A 16 -12.91 4.65 -0.89
CA ILE A 16 -12.57 3.82 0.28
C ILE A 16 -13.82 3.57 1.14
N ARG A 17 -14.62 4.59 1.41
CA ARG A 17 -15.78 4.48 2.32
C ARG A 17 -16.80 3.44 1.85
N ASP A 18 -17.07 3.38 0.55
CA ASP A 18 -18.15 2.55 0.00
C ASP A 18 -17.65 1.21 -0.55
N SER A 19 -16.34 0.95 -0.49
CA SER A 19 -15.71 -0.30 -0.90
C SER A 19 -15.22 -1.13 0.29
N PRO A 20 -15.91 -2.23 0.67
CA PRO A 20 -15.42 -3.13 1.71
C PRO A 20 -14.02 -3.70 1.44
N GLN A 21 -13.68 -3.89 0.15
CA GLN A 21 -12.37 -4.37 -0.27
C GLN A 21 -11.29 -3.33 0.02
N ALA A 22 -11.53 -2.06 -0.34
CA ALA A 22 -10.60 -0.98 -0.06
C ALA A 22 -10.42 -0.75 1.45
N GLN A 23 -11.51 -0.81 2.22
CA GLN A 23 -11.45 -0.71 3.69
C GLN A 23 -10.62 -1.84 4.30
N THR A 24 -10.83 -3.08 3.86
CA THR A 24 -10.09 -4.24 4.35
C THR A 24 -8.61 -4.12 4.00
N ALA A 25 -8.30 -3.73 2.77
CA ALA A 25 -6.93 -3.52 2.31
C ALA A 25 -6.24 -2.38 3.10
N LEU A 26 -6.93 -1.26 3.32
CA LEU A 26 -6.41 -0.14 4.11
C LEU A 26 -6.14 -0.57 5.57
N MET A 27 -7.04 -1.31 6.18
CA MET A 27 -6.83 -1.83 7.53
C MET A 27 -5.62 -2.76 7.57
N ALA A 28 -5.46 -3.64 6.59
CA ALA A 28 -4.28 -4.51 6.47
C ALA A 28 -3.00 -3.69 6.32
N LEU A 29 -2.99 -2.65 5.48
CA LEU A 29 -1.87 -1.74 5.31
C LEU A 29 -1.47 -1.07 6.63
N LEU A 30 -2.44 -0.51 7.36
CA LEU A 30 -2.17 0.14 8.65
C LEU A 30 -1.59 -0.84 9.68
N LEU A 31 -2.10 -2.06 9.75
CA LEU A 31 -1.55 -3.10 10.63
C LEU A 31 -0.12 -3.50 10.23
N LEU A 32 0.17 -3.63 8.93
CA LEU A 32 1.49 -3.94 8.43
C LEU A 32 2.48 -2.79 8.72
N ILE A 33 2.09 -1.54 8.53
CA ILE A 33 2.91 -0.37 8.88
C ILE A 33 3.28 -0.40 10.37
N VAL A 34 2.30 -0.64 11.26
CA VAL A 34 2.57 -0.74 12.70
C VAL A 34 3.53 -1.89 13.00
N LEU A 35 3.31 -3.04 12.39
CA LEU A 35 4.16 -4.22 12.58
C LEU A 35 5.58 -3.96 12.08
N ASP A 36 5.74 -3.35 10.91
CA ASP A 36 7.05 -3.00 10.34
C ASP A 36 7.83 -2.06 11.27
N VAL A 37 7.17 -1.03 11.78
CA VAL A 37 7.79 -0.09 12.75
C VAL A 37 8.23 -0.82 14.02
N VAL A 38 7.39 -1.68 14.59
CA VAL A 38 7.73 -2.47 15.79
C VAL A 38 8.91 -3.39 15.54
N LEU A 39 8.90 -4.11 14.42
CA LEU A 39 10.00 -5.02 14.06
C LEU A 39 11.29 -4.25 13.78
N GLY A 40 11.21 -3.13 13.05
CA GLY A 40 12.37 -2.29 12.72
C GLY A 40 13.02 -1.69 13.97
N VAL A 41 12.21 -1.11 14.88
CA VAL A 41 12.72 -0.57 16.15
C VAL A 41 13.32 -1.68 17.02
N SER A 42 12.69 -2.84 17.08
CA SER A 42 13.20 -4.00 17.83
C SER A 42 14.52 -4.52 17.26
N ALA A 43 14.65 -4.55 15.93
CA ALA A 43 15.90 -4.95 15.27
C ALA A 43 17.03 -3.95 15.53
N ALA A 44 16.75 -2.64 15.46
CA ALA A 44 17.71 -1.58 15.77
C ALA A 44 18.15 -1.63 17.24
N ALA A 45 17.22 -1.85 18.16
CA ALA A 45 17.51 -1.99 19.59
C ALA A 45 18.42 -3.21 19.87
N LYS A 46 18.11 -4.36 19.24
CA LYS A 46 18.92 -5.59 19.39
C LYS A 46 20.36 -5.39 18.90
N ASN A 47 20.53 -4.67 17.81
CA ASN A 47 21.83 -4.45 17.18
C ASN A 47 22.58 -3.25 17.76
N HIS A 48 22.05 -2.60 18.79
CA HIS A 48 22.61 -1.37 19.40
C HIS A 48 22.79 -0.22 18.39
N ASP A 49 21.96 -0.17 17.35
CA ASP A 49 22.03 0.81 16.26
C ASP A 49 20.75 1.67 16.20
N LEU A 50 20.39 2.25 17.34
CA LEU A 50 19.26 3.19 17.43
C LEU A 50 19.66 4.57 16.95
N GLN A 51 19.68 4.79 15.64
CA GLN A 51 19.94 6.10 15.06
C GLN A 51 18.64 6.88 14.85
N SER A 52 18.51 8.01 15.52
CA SER A 52 17.31 8.87 15.42
C SER A 52 17.06 9.39 14.00
N SER A 53 18.09 9.49 13.17
CA SER A 53 18.00 9.90 11.76
C SER A 53 17.30 8.84 10.90
N GLU A 54 17.65 7.56 11.08
CA GLU A 54 17.05 6.44 10.34
C GLU A 54 15.60 6.21 10.75
N MET A 55 15.32 6.33 12.06
CA MET A 55 13.94 6.24 12.57
C MET A 55 13.05 7.35 11.98
N ARG A 56 13.57 8.58 11.88
CA ARG A 56 12.83 9.69 11.26
C ARG A 56 12.63 9.47 9.75
N ALA A 57 13.66 8.99 9.04
CA ALA A 57 13.54 8.68 7.63
C ALA A 57 12.47 7.61 7.37
N GLY A 58 12.44 6.53 8.18
CA GLY A 58 11.40 5.52 8.13
C GLY A 58 10.00 6.08 8.38
N ALA A 59 9.84 6.97 9.38
CA ALA A 59 8.56 7.61 9.66
C ALA A 59 8.08 8.48 8.49
N TRP A 60 8.97 9.28 7.88
CA TRP A 60 8.63 10.09 6.70
C TRP A 60 8.26 9.23 5.49
N HIS A 61 8.89 8.08 5.33
CA HIS A 61 8.52 7.12 4.29
C HIS A 61 7.06 6.65 4.45
N LYS A 62 6.65 6.27 5.65
CA LYS A 62 5.27 5.87 5.95
C LYS A 62 4.25 6.98 5.74
N VAL A 63 4.62 8.23 6.07
CA VAL A 63 3.77 9.40 5.75
C VAL A 63 3.62 9.56 4.23
N GLY A 64 4.69 9.33 3.47
CA GLY A 64 4.65 9.36 2.01
C GLY A 64 3.72 8.29 1.43
N GLU A 65 3.77 7.06 1.93
CA GLU A 65 2.90 5.95 1.51
C GLU A 65 1.42 6.27 1.75
N LEU A 66 1.08 6.75 2.95
CA LEU A 66 -0.29 7.18 3.26
C LEU A 66 -0.73 8.38 2.39
N GLY A 67 0.20 9.27 2.05
CA GLY A 67 -0.03 10.35 1.11
C GLY A 67 -0.40 9.84 -0.30
N VAL A 68 0.28 8.80 -0.77
CA VAL A 68 -0.04 8.17 -2.07
C VAL A 68 -1.42 7.52 -2.04
N VAL A 69 -1.81 6.87 -0.95
CA VAL A 69 -3.17 6.33 -0.77
C VAL A 69 -4.22 7.45 -0.86
N ALA A 70 -3.99 8.56 -0.15
CA ALA A 70 -4.91 9.69 -0.19
C ALA A 70 -5.03 10.30 -1.59
N ILE A 71 -3.92 10.42 -2.33
CA ILE A 71 -3.93 10.90 -3.72
C ILE A 71 -4.73 9.93 -4.61
N ALA A 72 -4.56 8.63 -4.44
CA ALA A 72 -5.26 7.62 -5.22
C ALA A 72 -6.78 7.62 -4.92
N ASP A 73 -7.18 7.80 -3.65
CA ASP A 73 -8.58 7.92 -3.23
C ASP A 73 -9.24 9.16 -3.86
N ILE A 74 -8.58 10.31 -3.79
CA ILE A 74 -9.05 11.55 -4.42
C ILE A 74 -9.16 11.38 -5.94
N ALA A 75 -8.19 10.72 -6.57
CA ALA A 75 -8.22 10.48 -8.02
C ALA A 75 -9.40 9.58 -8.41
N ASP A 76 -9.64 8.49 -7.69
CA ASP A 76 -10.80 7.63 -7.92
C ASP A 76 -12.12 8.37 -7.66
N GLY A 77 -12.22 9.15 -6.59
CA GLY A 77 -13.39 9.97 -6.29
C GLY A 77 -13.69 11.00 -7.39
N MET A 78 -12.66 11.61 -7.95
CA MET A 78 -12.77 12.55 -9.06
C MET A 78 -13.26 11.86 -10.36
N LEU A 79 -12.74 10.66 -10.64
CA LEU A 79 -13.13 9.89 -11.83
C LEU A 79 -14.53 9.30 -11.72
N MET A 80 -14.93 8.87 -10.52
CA MET A 80 -16.24 8.24 -10.27
C MET A 80 -17.35 9.25 -10.07
N GLY A 81 -17.09 10.37 -9.39
CA GLY A 81 -18.09 11.35 -8.99
C GLY A 81 -18.12 12.63 -9.82
N GLY A 82 -16.97 13.04 -10.37
CA GLY A 82 -16.84 14.37 -11.00
C GLY A 82 -16.93 14.38 -12.51
N LEU A 83 -16.36 13.37 -13.17
CA LEU A 83 -16.17 13.40 -14.62
C LEU A 83 -17.04 12.39 -15.38
N ASP A 84 -17.74 11.49 -14.70
CA ASP A 84 -18.58 10.40 -15.28
C ASP A 84 -17.92 9.71 -16.50
N ILE A 85 -16.61 9.43 -16.39
CA ILE A 85 -15.83 8.90 -17.52
C ILE A 85 -16.06 7.39 -17.69
N GLY A 86 -16.92 6.77 -16.90
CA GLY A 86 -17.23 5.32 -16.98
C GLY A 86 -16.01 4.42 -16.74
N PHE A 87 -14.94 4.96 -16.14
CA PHE A 87 -13.69 4.25 -15.87
C PHE A 87 -13.66 3.81 -14.42
N ALA A 88 -14.28 2.67 -14.16
CA ALA A 88 -14.30 2.05 -12.84
C ALA A 88 -13.04 1.19 -12.60
N ALA A 89 -11.86 1.79 -12.71
CA ALA A 89 -10.67 1.10 -12.22
C ALA A 89 -10.41 1.56 -10.79
N PRO A 90 -10.48 0.69 -9.78
CA PRO A 90 -10.19 1.03 -8.40
C PRO A 90 -8.68 1.22 -8.21
N VAL A 91 -8.16 2.37 -8.66
CA VAL A 91 -6.74 2.72 -8.56
C VAL A 91 -6.31 2.74 -7.10
N CYS A 92 -7.17 3.28 -6.24
CA CYS A 92 -6.91 3.34 -4.81
C CYS A 92 -6.71 1.95 -4.20
N THR A 93 -7.60 1.00 -4.48
CA THR A 93 -7.46 -0.38 -3.98
C THR A 93 -6.18 -1.04 -4.48
N ALA A 94 -5.84 -0.85 -5.77
CA ALA A 94 -4.61 -1.40 -6.35
C ALA A 94 -3.35 -0.82 -5.69
N VAL A 95 -3.34 0.50 -5.43
CA VAL A 95 -2.25 1.19 -4.72
C VAL A 95 -2.11 0.65 -3.29
N ILE A 96 -3.21 0.51 -2.56
CA ILE A 96 -3.17 -0.02 -1.18
C ILE A 96 -2.61 -1.45 -1.17
N VAL A 97 -3.06 -2.32 -2.08
CA VAL A 97 -2.57 -3.70 -2.17
C VAL A 97 -1.08 -3.74 -2.51
N TYR A 98 -0.62 -2.90 -3.43
CA TYR A 98 0.80 -2.76 -3.75
C TYR A 98 1.62 -2.35 -2.52
N LEU A 99 1.17 -1.35 -1.77
CA LEU A 99 1.83 -0.93 -0.54
C LEU A 99 1.81 -2.03 0.53
N CYS A 100 0.72 -2.81 0.66
CA CYS A 100 0.69 -3.97 1.56
C CYS A 100 1.79 -4.98 1.23
N ILE A 101 2.04 -5.24 -0.06
CA ILE A 101 3.11 -6.16 -0.48
C ILE A 101 4.47 -5.61 -0.06
N ASN A 102 4.74 -4.32 -0.27
CA ASN A 102 5.97 -3.67 0.16
C ASN A 102 6.17 -3.76 1.68
N GLU A 103 5.11 -3.52 2.45
CA GLU A 103 5.15 -3.63 3.91
C GLU A 103 5.44 -5.08 4.38
N VAL A 104 4.85 -6.08 3.71
CA VAL A 104 5.16 -7.48 4.00
C VAL A 104 6.64 -7.76 3.79
N VAL A 105 7.23 -7.30 2.69
CA VAL A 105 8.67 -7.47 2.42
C VAL A 105 9.50 -6.80 3.51
N SER A 106 9.19 -5.55 3.88
CA SER A 106 9.87 -4.81 4.95
C SER A 106 9.79 -5.55 6.30
N CYS A 107 8.60 -6.03 6.67
CA CYS A 107 8.41 -6.84 7.87
C CYS A 107 9.28 -8.11 7.87
N LEU A 108 9.36 -8.80 6.72
CA LEU A 108 10.19 -10.00 6.57
C LEU A 108 11.68 -9.69 6.73
N GLU A 109 12.16 -8.59 6.13
CA GLU A 109 13.55 -8.15 6.26
C GLU A 109 13.89 -7.81 7.71
N ASN A 110 13.01 -7.07 8.40
CA ASN A 110 13.19 -6.73 9.79
C ASN A 110 13.12 -7.97 10.72
N SER A 111 12.28 -8.95 10.39
CA SER A 111 12.22 -10.23 11.08
C SER A 111 13.53 -11.03 10.95
N VAL A 112 14.16 -11.04 9.77
CA VAL A 112 15.47 -11.66 9.54
C VAL A 112 16.57 -10.95 10.32
N LYS A 113 16.54 -9.62 10.43
CA LYS A 113 17.49 -8.87 11.29
C LYS A 113 17.35 -9.26 12.76
N LEU A 114 16.11 -9.49 13.22
CA LEU A 114 15.82 -9.98 14.57
C LEU A 114 16.24 -11.43 14.80
N ASN A 115 15.99 -12.30 13.84
CA ASN A 115 16.36 -13.71 13.89
C ASN A 115 16.97 -14.17 12.56
N PRO A 116 18.31 -14.15 12.43
CA PRO A 116 19.01 -14.54 11.20
C PRO A 116 18.74 -15.97 10.74
N GLU A 117 18.33 -16.87 11.63
CA GLU A 117 17.98 -18.26 11.28
C GLU A 117 16.75 -18.35 10.37
N LEU A 118 15.91 -17.29 10.38
CA LEU A 118 14.74 -17.22 9.49
C LEU A 118 15.12 -17.06 8.02
N LYS A 119 16.34 -16.61 7.72
CA LYS A 119 16.77 -16.30 6.35
C LYS A 119 16.59 -17.48 5.40
N ASP A 120 16.86 -18.68 5.88
CA ASP A 120 16.79 -19.92 5.09
C ASP A 120 15.51 -20.74 5.40
N SER A 121 14.56 -20.15 6.11
CA SER A 121 13.33 -20.85 6.45
C SER A 121 12.44 -21.05 5.22
N PRO A 122 11.85 -22.24 5.04
CA PRO A 122 10.92 -22.49 3.94
C PRO A 122 9.73 -21.53 3.92
N ALA A 123 9.25 -21.11 5.09
CA ALA A 123 8.14 -20.17 5.22
C ALA A 123 8.49 -18.78 4.65
N LEU A 124 9.69 -18.28 4.93
CA LEU A 124 10.15 -16.99 4.41
C LEU A 124 10.34 -17.04 2.90
N ASN A 125 10.90 -18.14 2.39
CA ASN A 125 11.09 -18.33 0.96
C ASN A 125 9.75 -18.38 0.22
N LEU A 126 8.76 -19.10 0.74
CA LEU A 126 7.39 -19.12 0.19
C LEU A 126 6.74 -17.74 0.19
N LEU A 127 6.90 -16.94 1.25
CA LEU A 127 6.33 -15.59 1.31
C LEU A 127 7.01 -14.65 0.30
N LYS A 128 8.33 -14.72 0.17
CA LYS A 128 9.07 -13.93 -0.84
C LYS A 128 8.66 -14.32 -2.25
N GLU A 129 8.66 -15.61 -2.56
CA GLU A 129 8.25 -16.11 -3.87
C GLU A 129 6.82 -15.73 -4.21
N SER A 130 5.88 -15.80 -3.25
CA SER A 130 4.49 -15.39 -3.45
C SER A 130 4.35 -13.89 -3.66
N SER A 131 5.17 -13.05 -3.04
CA SER A 131 5.15 -11.60 -3.27
C SER A 131 5.70 -11.26 -4.66
N GLU A 132 6.82 -11.84 -5.06
CA GLU A 132 7.41 -11.63 -6.39
C GLU A 132 6.48 -12.09 -7.52
N GLN A 133 5.79 -13.22 -7.36
CA GLN A 133 4.82 -13.71 -8.33
C GLN A 133 3.61 -12.79 -8.45
N ARG A 134 3.10 -12.23 -7.35
CA ARG A 134 1.99 -11.27 -7.37
C ARG A 134 2.36 -9.96 -8.06
N ASP A 135 3.58 -9.46 -7.81
CA ASP A 135 4.09 -8.27 -8.50
C ASP A 135 4.22 -8.50 -10.00
N ALA A 136 4.77 -9.64 -10.41
CA ALA A 136 4.89 -10.01 -11.81
C ALA A 136 3.52 -10.16 -12.48
N GLN A 137 2.54 -10.74 -11.79
CA GLN A 137 1.18 -10.90 -12.28
C GLN A 137 0.48 -9.55 -12.41
N ALA A 138 0.58 -8.67 -11.40
CA ALA A 138 -0.01 -7.34 -11.43
C ALA A 138 0.55 -6.49 -12.58
N VAL A 139 1.86 -6.55 -12.82
CA VAL A 139 2.50 -5.88 -13.96
C VAL A 139 2.03 -6.47 -15.29
N ALA A 140 1.93 -7.80 -15.40
CA ALA A 140 1.46 -8.47 -16.62
C ALA A 140 0.01 -8.10 -16.94
N ASP A 141 -0.85 -8.03 -15.93
CA ASP A 141 -2.26 -7.66 -16.10
C ASP A 141 -2.42 -6.18 -16.48
N ALA A 142 -1.61 -5.29 -15.90
CA ALA A 142 -1.55 -3.88 -16.29
C ALA A 142 -1.09 -3.70 -17.75
N ILE A 143 -0.10 -4.46 -18.19
CA ILE A 143 0.38 -4.44 -19.59
C ILE A 143 -0.72 -4.95 -20.53
N LYS A 144 -1.41 -6.05 -20.21
CA LYS A 144 -2.52 -6.57 -21.01
C LYS A 144 -3.66 -5.57 -21.12
N ALA A 145 -4.02 -4.91 -20.03
CA ALA A 145 -5.05 -3.88 -20.04
C ALA A 145 -4.67 -2.67 -20.92
N SER A 146 -3.40 -2.33 -21.01
CA SER A 146 -2.90 -1.22 -21.84
C SER A 146 -2.79 -1.59 -23.32
N THR A 147 -2.49 -2.84 -23.66
CA THR A 147 -2.35 -3.32 -25.05
C THR A 147 -3.67 -3.73 -25.69
N GLY A 148 -4.61 -4.29 -24.94
CA GLY A 148 -5.94 -4.66 -25.46
C GLY A 148 -6.82 -3.50 -25.92
N LYS A 149 -6.40 -2.26 -25.69
CA LYS A 149 -7.11 -1.03 -26.13
C LYS A 149 -6.69 -0.53 -27.52
N LYS A 150 -5.72 -1.18 -28.19
CA LYS A 150 -5.22 -0.76 -29.51
C LYS A 150 -5.83 -1.50 -30.69
N GLU A 151 -6.68 -2.50 -30.46
CA GLU A 151 -7.28 -3.32 -31.52
C GLU A 151 -8.82 -3.17 -31.66
N ALA A 152 -9.40 -2.14 -31.05
CA ALA A 152 -10.81 -1.76 -31.23
C ALA A 152 -10.90 -0.31 -31.74
#